data_0e8855d89b6e25ad8a4c1db0dcf8cdef
#
_entry.id   0e8855d89b6e25ad8a4c1db0dcf8cdef
#
_cell.length_a   1.000
_cell.length_b   1.000
_cell.length_c   1.000
_cell.angle_alpha   90.00
_cell.angle_beta   90.00
_cell.angle_gamma   90.00
#
_symmetry.space_group_name_H-M   'P 1'
#
loop_
_entity.id
_entity.type
_entity.pdbx_description
1 polymer ?
#
loop_
_entity_poly.entity_id
_entity_poly.type
_entity_poly.pdbx_seq_one_letter_code
_entity_poly.pdbx_strand_id
1 'polypeptide(L)'
;MVELETTIKNRAGIHARPSALIAQTAIKFASRVYLEKSGNRINAKSIMGIITLAASFGTKIKIITEGPDEQQAAEAIKALFESGFNEELG
;
A
#
# COMPACT_ATOMS: atom_id res chain seq x y z
N MET A 1 7.19 -8.85 -12.73
CA MET A 1 6.97 -7.69 -11.84
C MET A 1 5.68 -6.98 -12.24
N VAL A 2 4.86 -6.65 -11.25
CA VAL A 2 3.60 -5.92 -11.47
C VAL A 2 3.73 -4.54 -10.85
N GLU A 3 3.27 -3.51 -11.56
CA GLU A 3 3.21 -2.15 -11.05
C GLU A 3 1.80 -1.62 -11.26
N LEU A 4 1.17 -1.18 -10.17
CA LEU A 4 -0.15 -0.58 -10.21
C LEU A 4 -0.10 0.78 -9.52
N GLU A 5 -0.89 1.72 -10.02
CA GLU A 5 -1.02 3.02 -9.38
C GLU A 5 -2.33 3.10 -8.63
N THR A 6 -2.31 3.80 -7.50
CA THR A 6 -3.51 4.09 -6.73
C THR A 6 -3.35 5.44 -6.07
N THR A 7 -4.43 5.92 -5.46
CA THR A 7 -4.45 7.21 -4.78
C THR A 7 -5.04 7.00 -3.39
N ILE A 8 -4.52 7.73 -2.41
CA ILE A 8 -5.02 7.65 -1.04
C ILE A 8 -6.37 8.35 -0.97
N LYS A 9 -7.41 7.59 -0.66
CA LYS A 9 -8.81 8.05 -0.70
C LYS A 9 -9.40 8.32 0.67
N ASN A 10 -8.78 7.83 1.75
CA ASN A 10 -9.26 8.09 3.09
C ASN A 10 -8.74 9.44 3.59
N ARG A 11 -9.60 10.18 4.26
CA ARG A 11 -9.30 11.54 4.69
C ARG A 11 -8.05 11.64 5.55
N ALA A 12 -7.87 10.71 6.47
CA ALA A 12 -6.75 10.73 7.43
C ALA A 12 -5.41 10.34 6.82
N GLY A 13 -5.40 9.77 5.60
CA GLY A 13 -4.16 9.31 4.97
C GLY A 13 -3.62 8.04 5.60
N ILE A 14 -2.33 7.79 5.39
CA ILE A 14 -1.68 6.58 5.90
C ILE A 14 -1.16 6.82 7.31
N HIS A 15 -1.94 6.37 8.29
CA HIS A 15 -1.56 6.39 9.69
C HIS A 15 -1.44 4.94 10.21
N ALA A 16 -1.40 4.74 11.52
CA ALA A 16 -1.07 3.42 12.09
C ALA A 16 -2.01 2.29 11.63
N ARG A 17 -3.33 2.52 11.63
CA ARG A 17 -4.28 1.47 11.26
C ARG A 17 -4.17 1.05 9.80
N PRO A 18 -4.19 1.98 8.82
CA PRO A 18 -3.96 1.60 7.42
C PRO A 18 -2.61 0.94 7.21
N SER A 19 -1.56 1.41 7.88
CA SER A 19 -0.24 0.80 7.76
C SER A 19 -0.24 -0.65 8.21
N ALA A 20 -0.92 -0.95 9.33
CA ALA A 20 -1.03 -2.31 9.83
C ALA A 20 -1.82 -3.19 8.86
N LEU A 21 -2.92 -2.68 8.28
CA LEU A 21 -3.71 -3.43 7.32
C LEU A 21 -2.91 -3.77 6.06
N ILE A 22 -2.14 -2.82 5.57
CA ILE A 22 -1.28 -3.05 4.40
C ILE A 22 -0.25 -4.13 4.71
N ALA A 23 0.45 -4.01 5.83
CA ALA A 23 1.49 -4.97 6.20
C ALA A 23 0.92 -6.36 6.42
N GLN A 24 -0.20 -6.47 7.12
CA GLN A 24 -0.86 -7.76 7.36
C GLN A 24 -1.31 -8.43 6.07
N THR A 25 -1.78 -7.64 5.11
CA THR A 25 -2.18 -8.16 3.81
C THR A 25 -0.97 -8.59 3.01
N ALA A 26 0.07 -7.75 2.97
CA ALA A 26 1.28 -8.02 2.19
C ALA A 26 2.00 -9.29 2.67
N ILE A 27 2.02 -9.53 3.98
CA ILE A 27 2.70 -10.70 4.57
C ILE A 27 2.08 -12.02 4.10
N LYS A 28 0.81 -12.02 3.70
CA LYS A 28 0.13 -13.23 3.23
C LYS A 28 0.66 -13.74 1.90
N PHE A 29 1.40 -12.92 1.18
CA PHE A 29 1.90 -13.28 -0.14
C PHE A 29 3.39 -13.61 -0.10
N ALA A 30 3.79 -14.55 -0.95
CA ALA A 30 5.20 -14.93 -1.08
C ALA A 30 6.01 -13.87 -1.81
N SER A 31 5.36 -13.10 -2.68
CA SER A 31 6.01 -12.05 -3.46
C SER A 31 6.53 -10.93 -2.59
N ARG A 32 7.55 -10.23 -3.09
CA ARG A 32 7.97 -8.96 -2.52
C ARG A 32 6.92 -7.92 -2.85
N VAL A 33 6.61 -7.06 -1.87
CA VAL A 33 5.61 -6.01 -2.05
C VAL A 33 6.23 -4.68 -1.60
N TYR A 34 6.21 -3.71 -2.50
CA TYR A 34 6.75 -2.39 -2.25
C TYR A 34 5.71 -1.32 -2.50
N LEU A 35 5.80 -0.24 -1.75
CA LEU A 35 5.05 0.98 -2.03
C LEU A 35 6.06 2.06 -2.36
N GLU A 36 5.71 2.92 -3.31
CA GLU A 36 6.61 3.99 -3.74
C GLU A 36 5.84 5.30 -3.83
N LYS A 37 6.42 6.34 -3.24
CA LYS A 37 5.89 7.70 -3.29
C LYS A 37 7.05 8.62 -3.66
N SER A 38 6.90 9.37 -4.76
CA SER A 38 7.90 10.36 -5.18
C SER A 38 9.33 9.80 -5.21
N GLY A 39 9.47 8.58 -5.70
CA GLY A 39 10.76 7.92 -5.81
C GLY A 39 11.23 7.20 -4.56
N ASN A 40 10.55 7.34 -3.44
CA ASN A 40 10.88 6.63 -2.20
C ASN A 40 10.14 5.29 -2.17
N ARG A 41 10.91 4.21 -2.24
CA ARG A 41 10.37 2.84 -2.22
C ARG A 41 10.58 2.24 -0.85
N ILE A 42 9.52 1.68 -0.26
CA ILE A 42 9.59 0.99 1.03
C ILE A 42 9.00 -0.41 0.92
N ASN A 43 9.35 -1.26 1.90
CA ASN A 43 8.82 -2.61 1.97
C ASN A 43 7.43 -2.58 2.62
N ALA A 44 6.40 -3.01 1.87
CA ALA A 44 5.03 -2.96 2.36
C ALA A 44 4.74 -4.00 3.46
N LYS A 45 5.67 -4.91 3.74
CA LYS A 45 5.53 -5.85 4.84
C LYS A 45 6.00 -5.25 6.16
N SER A 46 6.51 -4.01 6.14
CA SER A 46 7.01 -3.29 7.32
C SER A 46 6.09 -2.13 7.66
N ILE A 47 5.44 -2.20 8.83
CA ILE A 47 4.58 -1.10 9.30
C ILE A 47 5.37 0.19 9.41
N MET A 48 6.58 0.11 9.97
CA MET A 48 7.42 1.30 10.13
C MET A 48 7.82 1.90 8.79
N GLY A 49 8.15 1.04 7.81
CA GLY A 49 8.46 1.52 6.46
C GLY A 49 7.30 2.26 5.84
N ILE A 50 6.09 1.72 5.97
CA ILE A 50 4.89 2.35 5.41
C ILE A 50 4.65 3.71 6.05
N ILE A 51 4.79 3.81 7.38
CA ILE A 51 4.59 5.06 8.10
C ILE A 51 5.56 6.14 7.62
N THR A 52 6.80 5.76 7.28
CA THR A 52 7.80 6.73 6.83
C THR A 52 7.45 7.39 5.49
N LEU A 53 6.53 6.82 4.72
CA LEU A 53 6.08 7.47 3.49
C LEU A 53 5.33 8.78 3.78
N ALA A 54 4.74 8.91 4.96
CA ALA A 54 3.99 10.10 5.38
C ALA A 54 2.97 10.53 4.31
N ALA A 55 2.29 9.56 3.72
CA ALA A 55 1.39 9.82 2.60
C ALA A 55 0.03 10.28 3.09
N SER A 56 -0.47 11.38 2.53
CA SER A 56 -1.73 11.99 2.92
C SER A 56 -2.80 11.79 1.86
N PHE A 57 -4.02 12.21 2.18
CA PHE A 57 -5.14 12.17 1.25
C PHE A 57 -4.74 12.77 -0.10
N GLY A 58 -5.11 12.08 -1.17
CA GLY A 58 -4.85 12.53 -2.53
C GLY A 58 -3.48 12.18 -3.08
N THR A 59 -2.59 11.63 -2.25
CA THR A 59 -1.25 11.25 -2.71
C THR A 59 -1.33 10.02 -3.61
N LYS A 60 -0.57 10.06 -4.70
CA LYS A 60 -0.45 8.91 -5.60
C LYS A 60 0.61 7.95 -5.08
N ILE A 61 0.26 6.67 -5.07
CA ILE A 61 1.14 5.59 -4.59
C ILE A 61 1.30 4.58 -5.72
N LYS A 62 2.53 4.14 -5.93
CA LYS A 62 2.81 3.03 -6.84
C LYS A 62 2.97 1.77 -6.02
N ILE A 63 2.25 0.71 -6.40
CA ILE A 63 2.34 -0.60 -5.79
C ILE A 63 3.19 -1.46 -6.71
N ILE A 64 4.27 -2.04 -6.18
CA ILE A 64 5.20 -2.85 -6.97
C ILE A 64 5.30 -4.21 -6.32
N THR A 65 5.05 -5.27 -7.09
CA THR A 65 5.15 -6.63 -6.58
C THR A 65 6.02 -7.47 -7.48
N GLU A 66 6.75 -8.42 -6.88
CA GLU A 66 7.65 -9.29 -7.62
C GLU A 66 7.71 -10.66 -6.95
N GLY A 67 7.29 -11.69 -7.67
CA GLY A 67 7.32 -13.06 -7.15
C GLY A 67 6.20 -13.91 -7.71
N PRO A 68 6.03 -15.13 -7.14
CA PRO A 68 5.13 -16.14 -7.71
C PRO A 68 3.65 -15.75 -7.67
N ASP A 69 3.22 -14.96 -6.69
CA ASP A 69 1.83 -14.51 -6.57
C ASP A 69 1.70 -12.99 -6.72
N GLU A 70 2.55 -12.41 -7.56
CA GLU A 70 2.66 -10.95 -7.68
C GLU A 70 1.37 -10.27 -8.13
N GLN A 71 0.60 -10.90 -9.02
CA GLN A 71 -0.64 -10.28 -9.50
C GLN A 71 -1.68 -10.21 -8.38
N GLN A 72 -1.86 -11.32 -7.67
CA GLN A 72 -2.81 -11.37 -6.56
C GLN A 72 -2.39 -10.40 -5.45
N ALA A 73 -1.09 -10.32 -5.17
CA ALA A 73 -0.58 -9.41 -4.14
C ALA A 73 -0.86 -7.97 -4.52
N ALA A 74 -0.56 -7.58 -5.75
CA ALA A 74 -0.77 -6.19 -6.20
C ALA A 74 -2.25 -5.81 -6.13
N GLU A 75 -3.13 -6.71 -6.56
CA GLU A 75 -4.57 -6.44 -6.56
C GLU A 75 -5.13 -6.35 -5.15
N ALA A 76 -4.67 -7.21 -4.24
CA ALA A 76 -5.12 -7.17 -2.85
C ALA A 76 -4.74 -5.85 -2.17
N ILE A 77 -3.51 -5.40 -2.39
CA ILE A 77 -3.06 -4.12 -1.83
C ILE A 77 -3.83 -2.97 -2.44
N LYS A 78 -4.01 -2.97 -3.77
CA LYS A 78 -4.76 -1.90 -4.42
C LYS A 78 -6.20 -1.83 -3.90
N ALA A 79 -6.82 -2.98 -3.63
CA ALA A 79 -8.19 -3.01 -3.10
C ALA A 79 -8.30 -2.30 -1.75
N LEU A 80 -7.28 -2.42 -0.90
CA LEU A 80 -7.26 -1.70 0.38
C LEU A 80 -7.29 -0.18 0.15
N PHE A 81 -6.42 0.31 -0.75
CA PHE A 81 -6.38 1.74 -1.07
C PHE A 81 -7.70 2.21 -1.67
N GLU A 82 -8.26 1.43 -2.62
CA GLU A 82 -9.50 1.81 -3.30
C GLU A 82 -10.70 1.88 -2.36
N SER A 83 -10.71 1.05 -1.32
CA SER A 83 -11.77 1.07 -0.30
C SER A 83 -11.55 2.17 0.75
N GLY A 84 -10.46 2.92 0.67
CA GLY A 84 -10.09 3.91 1.68
C GLY A 84 -9.84 3.29 3.03
N PHE A 85 -9.40 2.02 3.07
CA PHE A 85 -9.13 1.27 4.31
C PHE A 85 -10.35 1.19 5.21
N ASN A 86 -11.56 1.25 4.61
CA ASN A 86 -12.83 1.27 5.33
C ASN A 86 -12.94 2.43 6.34
N GLU A 87 -12.28 3.55 6.03
CA GLU A 87 -12.34 4.77 6.81
C GLU A 87 -13.11 5.85 6.06
N GLU A 88 -13.30 7.00 6.68
CA GLU A 88 -13.97 8.12 6.06
C GLU A 88 -13.19 8.61 4.84
N LEU A 89 -13.89 8.76 3.72
CA LEU A 89 -13.28 9.23 2.47
C LEU A 89 -13.19 10.76 2.48
N GLY A 90 -12.15 11.23 1.83
CA GLY A 90 -11.92 12.66 1.69
C GLY A 90 -12.69 13.29 0.55
#